data_9d5fef9d157ec4d6e9729b49e24f7ca7
#
_entry.id   9d5fef9d157ec4d6e9729b49e24f7ca7
#
_cell.length_a   1.000
_cell.length_b   1.000
_cell.length_c   1.000
_cell.angle_alpha   90.00
_cell.angle_beta   90.00
_cell.angle_gamma   90.00
#
_symmetry.space_group_name_H-M   'P 1'
#
loop_
_entity.id
_entity.type
_entity.pdbx_description
1 polymer ?
#
loop_
_entity_poly.entity_id
_entity_poly.type
_entity_poly.pdbx_seq_one_letter_code
_entity_poly.pdbx_strand_id
1 'polypeptide(L)'
;NESIRYFTDILDTKVFTHIFFSICRILNREKKGFSEDSISEELQKLVTKDYSSNISKATCNRAISWLYFSGIIGFCAKITEMDILDFKSASRCYFMDMGLANYYLTRTGTDSRVLAGTLNENYVYINLKKRQDFPPEISFETPAFATYRGGEIDFLAQSLSSSTRYLIEVKAGKGTASTAQKALAQGKADKLLYLKGATKGGIDGKTETLPIYLLEQYKFN
;
A
#
# COMPACT_ATOMS: atom_id res chain seq x y z
N ASN A 1 13.45 20.49 4.40
CA ASN A 1 14.91 20.58 4.19
C ASN A 1 15.72 20.83 5.47
N GLU A 2 15.17 21.47 6.52
CA GLU A 2 15.92 21.69 7.78
C GLU A 2 16.12 20.41 8.58
N SER A 3 15.11 19.55 8.66
CA SER A 3 15.21 18.26 9.37
C SER A 3 16.29 17.33 8.78
N ILE A 4 16.60 17.47 7.51
CA ILE A 4 17.62 16.68 6.80
C ILE A 4 19.04 17.06 7.23
N ARG A 5 19.26 18.28 7.71
CA ARG A 5 20.56 18.74 8.20
C ARG A 5 21.06 18.01 9.45
N TYR A 6 20.17 17.35 10.18
CA TYR A 6 20.53 16.52 11.33
C TYR A 6 21.11 15.15 10.94
N PHE A 7 21.01 14.75 9.67
CA PHE A 7 21.63 13.54 9.16
C PHE A 7 22.95 13.88 8.47
N THR A 8 23.99 13.99 9.27
CA THR A 8 25.37 14.29 8.81
C THR A 8 25.88 13.35 7.73
N ASP A 9 25.26 12.18 7.60
CA ASP A 9 25.64 11.12 6.66
C ASP A 9 24.93 11.20 5.31
N ILE A 10 23.89 12.05 5.16
CA ILE A 10 23.16 12.24 3.91
C ILE A 10 23.57 13.57 3.32
N LEU A 11 24.71 13.58 2.64
CA LEU A 11 25.26 14.79 2.03
C LEU A 11 24.45 15.27 0.82
N ASP A 12 23.77 14.37 0.11
CA ASP A 12 22.93 14.70 -1.04
C ASP A 12 21.45 14.47 -0.73
N THR A 13 20.71 15.56 -0.51
CA THR A 13 19.26 15.54 -0.24
C THR A 13 18.44 15.03 -1.41
N LYS A 14 19.01 14.95 -2.62
CA LYS A 14 18.35 14.38 -3.81
C LYS A 14 18.00 12.92 -3.63
N VAL A 15 18.67 12.19 -2.74
CA VAL A 15 18.35 10.78 -2.44
C VAL A 15 16.88 10.60 -2.06
N PHE A 16 16.29 11.51 -1.29
CA PHE A 16 14.87 11.43 -0.91
C PHE A 16 13.95 11.59 -2.12
N THR A 17 14.25 12.54 -3.00
CA THR A 17 13.50 12.73 -4.25
C THR A 17 13.58 11.47 -5.13
N HIS A 18 14.74 10.86 -5.22
CA HIS A 18 14.93 9.62 -5.98
C HIS A 18 14.16 8.44 -5.37
N ILE A 19 14.14 8.33 -4.05
CA ILE A 19 13.32 7.32 -3.35
C ILE A 19 11.84 7.54 -3.68
N PHE A 20 11.32 8.76 -3.61
CA PHE A 20 9.91 9.05 -3.90
C PHE A 20 9.54 8.70 -5.34
N PHE A 21 10.36 9.05 -6.33
CA PHE A 21 10.13 8.64 -7.72
C PHE A 21 10.20 7.12 -7.90
N SER A 22 11.08 6.44 -7.18
CA SER A 22 11.16 4.98 -7.21
C SER A 22 9.90 4.32 -6.62
N ILE A 23 9.37 4.86 -5.51
CA ILE A 23 8.08 4.44 -4.95
C ILE A 23 6.97 4.59 -5.99
N CYS A 24 6.87 5.75 -6.65
CA CYS A 24 5.87 5.98 -7.70
C CYS A 24 5.99 4.97 -8.84
N ARG A 25 7.21 4.63 -9.26
CA ARG A 25 7.43 3.62 -10.30
C ARG A 25 6.95 2.24 -9.89
N ILE A 26 7.18 1.85 -8.63
CA ILE A 26 6.71 0.56 -8.11
C ILE A 26 5.18 0.54 -8.05
N LEU A 27 4.57 1.61 -7.54
CA LEU A 27 3.11 1.72 -7.43
C LEU A 27 2.40 1.75 -8.79
N ASN A 28 3.06 2.30 -9.82
CA ASN A 28 2.50 2.43 -11.16
C ASN A 28 2.70 1.20 -12.06
N ARG A 29 3.34 0.14 -11.61
CA ARG A 29 3.51 -1.07 -12.41
C ARG A 29 2.16 -1.72 -12.67
N GLU A 30 1.85 -2.00 -13.95
CA GLU A 30 0.61 -2.67 -14.38
C GLU A 30 0.44 -4.06 -13.76
N LYS A 31 1.56 -4.77 -13.61
CA LYS A 31 1.64 -5.99 -12.83
C LYS A 31 2.51 -5.70 -11.62
N LYS A 32 1.89 -5.56 -10.49
CA LYS A 32 2.56 -5.52 -9.18
C LYS A 32 3.07 -6.93 -8.85
N GLY A 33 3.83 -7.51 -9.82
CA GLY A 33 4.29 -8.88 -9.76
C GLY A 33 5.11 -9.15 -8.51
N PHE A 34 5.13 -10.40 -8.10
CA PHE A 34 5.92 -10.89 -6.99
C PHE A 34 7.40 -10.62 -7.25
N SER A 35 7.96 -9.64 -6.57
CA SER A 35 9.40 -9.59 -6.40
C SER A 35 9.74 -10.48 -5.21
N GLU A 36 10.71 -11.36 -5.36
CA GLU A 36 11.30 -12.11 -4.25
C GLU A 36 12.08 -11.16 -3.31
N ASP A 37 12.45 -9.99 -3.82
CA ASP A 37 13.13 -8.95 -3.06
C ASP A 37 12.15 -8.23 -2.13
N SER A 38 12.62 -7.81 -0.97
CA SER A 38 11.89 -6.89 -0.12
C SER A 38 11.69 -5.55 -0.86
N ILE A 39 10.61 -4.84 -0.55
CA ILE A 39 10.36 -3.52 -1.15
C ILE A 39 11.52 -2.55 -0.91
N SER A 40 12.21 -2.67 0.21
CA SER A 40 13.40 -1.87 0.53
C SER A 40 14.56 -2.16 -0.42
N GLU A 41 14.81 -3.44 -0.74
CA GLU A 41 15.84 -3.84 -1.72
C GLU A 41 15.47 -3.40 -3.13
N GLU A 42 14.20 -3.48 -3.50
CA GLU A 42 13.72 -3.02 -4.79
C GLU A 42 13.88 -1.50 -4.94
N LEU A 43 13.51 -0.73 -3.92
CA LEU A 43 13.74 0.72 -3.88
C LEU A 43 15.23 1.04 -4.02
N GLN A 44 16.08 0.34 -3.28
CA GLN A 44 17.52 0.50 -3.35
C GLN A 44 18.07 0.24 -4.76
N LYS A 45 17.64 -0.86 -5.40
CA LYS A 45 18.05 -1.21 -6.76
C LYS A 45 17.65 -0.12 -7.76
N LEU A 46 16.43 0.43 -7.65
CA LEU A 46 15.94 1.49 -8.53
C LEU A 46 16.73 2.79 -8.31
N VAL A 47 16.94 3.19 -7.07
CA VAL A 47 17.69 4.41 -6.76
C VAL A 47 19.13 4.33 -7.26
N THR A 48 19.79 3.21 -7.07
CA THR A 48 21.19 3.05 -7.50
C THR A 48 21.35 2.89 -9.01
N LYS A 49 20.37 2.31 -9.69
CA LYS A 49 20.40 2.11 -11.15
C LYS A 49 20.10 3.38 -11.93
N ASP A 50 19.05 4.10 -11.53
CA ASP A 50 18.49 5.17 -12.35
C ASP A 50 19.15 6.52 -12.08
N TYR A 51 19.82 6.65 -10.95
CA TYR A 51 20.38 7.92 -10.49
C TYR A 51 21.87 7.81 -10.25
N SER A 52 22.59 7.22 -11.18
CA SER A 52 24.05 7.06 -11.39
C SER A 52 24.94 7.86 -10.42
N SER A 53 24.52 8.07 -9.24
CA SER A 53 25.16 8.93 -8.29
C SER A 53 25.93 8.09 -7.28
N ASN A 54 26.87 8.70 -6.66
CA ASN A 54 27.70 8.21 -5.57
C ASN A 54 26.88 7.83 -4.30
N ILE A 55 25.59 7.49 -4.44
CA ILE A 55 24.75 7.06 -3.31
C ILE A 55 25.06 5.61 -2.99
N SER A 56 25.69 5.38 -1.84
CA SER A 56 25.93 4.01 -1.36
C SER A 56 24.60 3.31 -0.98
N LYS A 57 24.62 1.99 -1.05
CA LYS A 57 23.48 1.17 -0.57
C LYS A 57 23.14 1.49 0.90
N ALA A 58 24.14 1.69 1.73
CA ALA A 58 23.95 2.04 3.14
C ALA A 58 23.25 3.39 3.31
N THR A 59 23.61 4.39 2.52
CA THR A 59 22.96 5.71 2.53
C THR A 59 21.51 5.62 2.08
N CYS A 60 21.23 4.86 1.02
CA CYS A 60 19.86 4.63 0.55
C CYS A 60 18.99 3.95 1.62
N ASN A 61 19.49 2.89 2.25
CA ASN A 61 18.77 2.18 3.32
C ASN A 61 18.50 3.07 4.53
N ARG A 62 19.47 3.87 4.95
CA ARG A 62 19.26 4.84 6.05
C ARG A 62 18.21 5.87 5.70
N ALA A 63 18.21 6.39 4.48
CA ALA A 63 17.20 7.34 4.02
C ALA A 63 15.79 6.70 3.99
N ILE A 64 15.64 5.47 3.50
CA ILE A 64 14.38 4.72 3.51
C ILE A 64 13.91 4.51 4.95
N SER A 65 14.79 4.06 5.85
CA SER A 65 14.46 3.85 7.26
C SER A 65 14.02 5.15 7.93
N TRP A 66 14.71 6.24 7.65
CA TRP A 66 14.33 7.55 8.17
C TRP A 66 12.94 7.98 7.70
N LEU A 67 12.64 7.85 6.39
CA LEU A 67 11.32 8.17 5.84
C LEU A 67 10.21 7.33 6.49
N TYR A 68 10.48 6.06 6.75
CA TYR A 68 9.55 5.16 7.43
C TYR A 68 9.32 5.56 8.89
N PHE A 69 10.37 5.74 9.68
CA PHE A 69 10.26 6.11 11.09
C PHE A 69 9.71 7.52 11.32
N SER A 70 9.88 8.41 10.33
CA SER A 70 9.27 9.75 10.34
C SER A 70 7.81 9.76 9.88
N GLY A 71 7.23 8.61 9.55
CA GLY A 71 5.85 8.51 9.10
C GLY A 71 5.57 9.18 7.74
N ILE A 72 6.59 9.31 6.88
CA ILE A 72 6.44 9.88 5.53
C ILE A 72 6.03 8.79 4.54
N ILE A 73 6.56 7.59 4.72
CA ILE A 73 6.19 6.39 3.96
C ILE A 73 5.74 5.29 4.91
N GLY A 74 4.94 4.35 4.40
CA GLY A 74 4.51 3.17 5.12
C GLY A 74 4.72 1.91 4.29
N PHE A 75 5.03 0.81 4.95
CA PHE A 75 5.19 -0.50 4.32
C PHE A 75 3.96 -1.38 4.56
N CYS A 76 3.56 -2.09 3.52
CA CYS A 76 2.48 -3.06 3.59
C CYS A 76 3.08 -4.47 3.52
N ALA A 77 2.81 -5.29 4.53
CA ALA A 77 3.23 -6.69 4.58
C ALA A 77 2.53 -7.52 3.49
N LYS A 78 3.00 -8.74 3.27
CA LYS A 78 2.41 -9.67 2.32
C LYS A 78 1.87 -10.90 3.03
N ILE A 79 0.66 -11.31 2.66
CA ILE A 79 0.09 -12.61 3.03
C ILE A 79 -0.03 -13.46 1.77
N THR A 80 0.68 -14.59 1.76
CA THR A 80 0.68 -15.51 0.62
C THR A 80 -0.40 -16.56 0.82
N GLU A 81 -1.17 -16.82 -0.25
CA GLU A 81 -2.27 -17.79 -0.28
C GLU A 81 -3.28 -17.64 0.88
N MET A 82 -3.40 -16.42 1.41
CA MET A 82 -4.29 -16.03 2.50
C MET A 82 -3.96 -16.67 3.86
N ASP A 83 -2.88 -17.40 4.00
CA ASP A 83 -2.57 -18.18 5.21
C ASP A 83 -1.23 -17.79 5.84
N ILE A 84 -0.24 -17.39 5.06
CA ILE A 84 1.14 -17.17 5.52
C ILE A 84 1.49 -15.69 5.46
N LEU A 85 1.68 -15.09 6.64
CA LEU A 85 2.23 -13.73 6.74
C LEU A 85 3.75 -13.79 6.53
N ASP A 86 4.23 -13.09 5.53
CA ASP A 86 5.65 -12.93 5.29
C ASP A 86 6.19 -11.74 6.09
N PHE A 87 6.77 -12.02 7.24
CA PHE A 87 7.41 -11.01 8.09
C PHE A 87 8.72 -10.48 7.52
N LYS A 88 9.30 -11.15 6.52
CA LYS A 88 10.62 -10.78 5.99
C LYS A 88 10.54 -9.74 4.89
N SER A 89 9.42 -9.67 4.18
CA SER A 89 9.28 -8.76 3.06
C SER A 89 8.01 -7.92 3.14
N ALA A 90 8.16 -6.62 3.37
CA ALA A 90 7.13 -5.69 2.95
C ALA A 90 7.07 -5.71 1.42
N SER A 91 5.89 -5.91 0.85
CA SER A 91 5.74 -6.06 -0.60
C SER A 91 5.29 -4.79 -1.30
N ARG A 92 4.81 -3.80 -0.55
CA ARG A 92 4.40 -2.50 -1.10
C ARG A 92 4.82 -1.36 -0.17
N CYS A 93 5.08 -0.20 -0.77
CA CYS A 93 5.40 1.03 -0.07
C CYS A 93 4.43 2.11 -0.52
N TYR A 94 3.79 2.78 0.42
CA TYR A 94 2.84 3.86 0.19
C TYR A 94 3.31 5.16 0.85
N PHE A 95 2.83 6.29 0.34
CA PHE A 95 3.00 7.56 1.01
C PHE A 95 1.99 7.70 2.16
N MET A 96 2.40 8.30 3.27
CA MET A 96 1.51 8.57 4.41
C MET A 96 0.79 9.93 4.29
N ASP A 97 1.05 10.66 3.21
CA ASP A 97 0.41 11.94 2.88
C ASP A 97 -0.09 11.94 1.44
N MET A 98 -1.38 12.26 1.23
CA MET A 98 -2.01 12.26 -0.09
C MET A 98 -1.53 13.39 -0.99
N GLY A 99 -1.15 14.53 -0.41
CA GLY A 99 -0.57 15.65 -1.16
C GLY A 99 0.79 15.26 -1.73
N LEU A 100 1.62 14.59 -0.92
CA LEU A 100 2.92 14.07 -1.34
C LEU A 100 2.76 12.99 -2.42
N ALA A 101 1.85 12.04 -2.23
CA ALA A 101 1.52 11.00 -3.21
C ALA A 101 1.12 11.62 -4.56
N ASN A 102 0.14 12.54 -4.54
CA ASN A 102 -0.33 13.20 -5.76
C ASN A 102 0.77 14.00 -6.44
N TYR A 103 1.57 14.76 -5.68
CA TYR A 103 2.66 15.56 -6.22
C TYR A 103 3.68 14.72 -7.01
N TYR A 104 4.12 13.60 -6.46
CA TYR A 104 5.11 12.74 -7.13
C TYR A 104 4.50 11.87 -8.22
N LEU A 105 3.33 11.29 -8.01
CA LEU A 105 2.66 10.44 -9.00
C LEU A 105 2.30 11.20 -10.28
N THR A 106 1.81 12.45 -10.17
CA THR A 106 1.52 13.27 -11.36
C THR A 106 2.76 13.60 -12.17
N ARG A 107 3.93 13.72 -11.52
CA ARG A 107 5.21 14.03 -12.19
C ARG A 107 5.87 12.84 -12.87
N THR A 108 5.41 11.62 -12.62
CA THR A 108 5.94 10.42 -13.29
C THR A 108 5.37 10.20 -14.70
N GLY A 109 4.49 11.07 -15.19
CA GLY A 109 3.85 10.92 -16.49
C GLY A 109 2.87 9.76 -16.58
N THR A 110 2.32 9.34 -15.44
CA THR A 110 1.41 8.22 -15.34
C THR A 110 0.08 8.53 -16.03
N ASP A 111 -0.48 7.56 -16.77
CA ASP A 111 -1.82 7.65 -17.35
C ASP A 111 -2.86 7.99 -16.26
N SER A 112 -3.79 8.87 -16.56
CA SER A 112 -4.76 9.38 -15.58
C SER A 112 -5.62 8.29 -14.92
N ARG A 113 -5.88 7.18 -15.62
CA ARG A 113 -6.65 6.05 -15.09
C ARG A 113 -5.82 5.24 -14.08
N VAL A 114 -4.53 5.02 -14.40
CA VAL A 114 -3.59 4.36 -13.49
C VAL A 114 -3.35 5.25 -12.26
N LEU A 115 -3.17 6.55 -12.48
CA LEU A 115 -3.00 7.53 -11.40
C LEU A 115 -4.16 7.49 -10.41
N ALA A 116 -5.40 7.53 -10.90
CA ALA A 116 -6.59 7.47 -10.06
C ALA A 116 -6.65 6.16 -9.23
N GLY A 117 -6.32 5.02 -9.85
CA GLY A 117 -6.24 3.74 -9.15
C GLY A 117 -5.20 3.74 -8.03
N THR A 118 -3.99 4.20 -8.34
CA THR A 118 -2.88 4.26 -7.38
C THR A 118 -3.15 5.22 -6.22
N LEU A 119 -3.73 6.39 -6.50
CA LEU A 119 -4.12 7.34 -5.45
C LEU A 119 -5.22 6.78 -4.55
N ASN A 120 -6.20 6.08 -5.12
CA ASN A 120 -7.25 5.42 -4.35
C ASN A 120 -6.68 4.33 -3.42
N GLU A 121 -5.78 3.49 -3.91
CA GLU A 121 -5.10 2.50 -3.08
C GLU A 121 -4.28 3.16 -1.96
N ASN A 122 -3.53 4.22 -2.29
CA ASN A 122 -2.75 4.95 -1.29
C ASN A 122 -3.64 5.58 -0.21
N TYR A 123 -4.79 6.15 -0.59
CA TYR A 123 -5.79 6.68 0.34
C TYR A 123 -6.33 5.58 1.26
N VAL A 124 -6.67 4.42 0.71
CA VAL A 124 -7.16 3.28 1.49
C VAL A 124 -6.09 2.80 2.47
N TYR A 125 -4.83 2.67 2.01
CA TYR A 125 -3.73 2.29 2.89
C TYR A 125 -3.58 3.23 4.10
N ILE A 126 -3.59 4.55 3.88
CA ILE A 126 -3.50 5.54 4.96
C ILE A 126 -4.64 5.36 5.97
N ASN A 127 -5.88 5.17 5.46
CA ASN A 127 -7.04 4.98 6.33
C ASN A 127 -6.97 3.70 7.15
N LEU A 128 -6.51 2.61 6.56
CA LEU A 128 -6.31 1.35 7.28
C LEU A 128 -5.17 1.47 8.30
N LYS A 129 -4.08 2.14 7.94
CA LYS A 129 -2.95 2.34 8.85
C LYS A 129 -3.32 3.18 10.08
N LYS A 130 -4.12 4.23 9.90
CA LYS A 130 -4.67 5.02 11.03
C LYS A 130 -5.46 4.15 12.02
N ARG A 131 -6.23 3.18 11.51
CA ARG A 131 -7.02 2.25 12.34
C ARG A 131 -6.20 1.16 13.02
N GLN A 132 -4.98 0.95 12.58
CA GLN A 132 -4.03 0.10 13.24
C GLN A 132 -3.42 0.81 14.46
N ASP A 133 -3.17 2.11 14.35
CA ASP A 133 -2.34 2.84 15.31
C ASP A 133 -3.15 3.37 16.51
N PHE A 134 -4.25 4.15 16.29
CA PHE A 134 -5.00 4.69 17.42
C PHE A 134 -6.38 5.30 17.06
N PRO A 135 -7.48 4.95 17.77
CA PRO A 135 -7.58 3.72 18.56
C PRO A 135 -7.53 2.50 17.65
N PRO A 136 -6.88 1.40 18.03
CA PRO A 136 -6.74 0.26 17.15
C PRO A 136 -8.10 -0.43 16.92
N GLU A 137 -8.53 -0.50 15.67
CA GLU A 137 -9.72 -1.22 15.22
C GLU A 137 -9.34 -2.50 14.48
N ILE A 138 -8.16 -2.53 13.86
CA ILE A 138 -7.65 -3.67 13.11
C ILE A 138 -6.32 -4.17 13.66
N SER A 139 -6.05 -5.45 13.45
CA SER A 139 -4.83 -6.13 13.88
C SER A 139 -3.58 -5.45 13.33
N PHE A 140 -2.50 -5.45 14.11
CA PHE A 140 -1.25 -4.83 13.73
C PHE A 140 -0.53 -5.55 12.56
N GLU A 141 -0.86 -6.81 12.30
CA GLU A 141 -0.39 -7.56 11.13
C GLU A 141 -1.05 -7.11 9.83
N THR A 142 -2.08 -6.29 9.93
CA THR A 142 -2.81 -5.71 8.82
C THR A 142 -2.74 -4.18 8.88
N PRO A 143 -2.93 -3.43 7.78
CA PRO A 143 -3.28 -3.94 6.46
C PRO A 143 -2.12 -4.70 5.82
N ALA A 144 -2.45 -5.77 5.14
CA ALA A 144 -1.51 -6.57 4.38
C ALA A 144 -2.00 -6.73 2.94
N PHE A 145 -1.08 -6.73 2.00
CA PHE A 145 -1.32 -7.16 0.64
C PHE A 145 -1.49 -8.68 0.63
N ALA A 146 -2.48 -9.20 -0.07
CA ALA A 146 -2.74 -10.63 -0.08
C ALA A 146 -2.68 -11.23 -1.49
N THR A 147 -2.36 -12.53 -1.56
CA THR A 147 -2.44 -13.30 -2.80
C THR A 147 -3.25 -14.56 -2.60
N TYR A 148 -3.93 -14.97 -3.67
CA TYR A 148 -4.69 -16.19 -3.68
C TYR A 148 -4.76 -16.79 -5.10
N ARG A 149 -4.30 -18.03 -5.27
CA ARG A 149 -4.29 -18.75 -6.57
C ARG A 149 -3.73 -17.93 -7.72
N GLY A 150 -2.57 -17.30 -7.50
CA GLY A 150 -1.88 -16.49 -8.50
C GLY A 150 -2.51 -15.12 -8.79
N GLY A 151 -3.59 -14.75 -8.10
CA GLY A 151 -4.19 -13.42 -8.19
C GLY A 151 -3.89 -12.58 -6.95
N GLU A 152 -4.07 -11.27 -7.08
CA GLU A 152 -3.81 -10.30 -6.03
C GLU A 152 -5.11 -9.81 -5.39
N ILE A 153 -5.04 -9.43 -4.11
CA ILE A 153 -6.08 -8.76 -3.34
C ILE A 153 -5.43 -7.52 -2.73
N ASP A 154 -6.02 -6.36 -2.94
CA ASP A 154 -5.37 -5.08 -2.62
C ASP A 154 -5.02 -4.99 -1.13
N PHE A 155 -5.96 -5.32 -0.22
CA PHE A 155 -5.67 -5.38 1.20
C PHE A 155 -6.46 -6.48 1.90
N LEU A 156 -5.87 -6.97 3.00
CA LEU A 156 -6.53 -7.75 4.03
C LEU A 156 -6.51 -6.93 5.32
N ALA A 157 -7.62 -6.88 6.03
CA ALA A 157 -7.71 -6.33 7.37
C ALA A 157 -8.41 -7.32 8.28
N GLN A 158 -8.01 -7.40 9.54
CA GLN A 158 -8.65 -8.23 10.56
C GLN A 158 -9.12 -7.35 11.71
N SER A 159 -10.42 -7.42 12.00
CA SER A 159 -10.99 -6.70 13.14
C SER A 159 -10.42 -7.22 14.46
N LEU A 160 -10.09 -6.31 15.37
CA LEU A 160 -9.67 -6.69 16.73
C LEU A 160 -10.85 -7.09 17.61
N SER A 161 -12.03 -6.51 17.39
CA SER A 161 -13.21 -6.74 18.23
C SER A 161 -13.88 -8.08 17.96
N SER A 162 -13.94 -8.49 16.68
CA SER A 162 -14.67 -9.69 16.25
C SER A 162 -13.80 -10.77 15.61
N SER A 163 -12.52 -10.48 15.39
CA SER A 163 -11.62 -11.33 14.59
C SER A 163 -12.05 -11.52 13.13
N THR A 164 -13.07 -10.79 12.68
CA THR A 164 -13.56 -10.83 11.29
C THR A 164 -12.46 -10.46 10.31
N ARG A 165 -12.24 -11.30 9.31
CA ARG A 165 -11.29 -11.07 8.21
C ARG A 165 -11.98 -10.40 7.04
N TYR A 166 -11.47 -9.24 6.63
CA TYR A 166 -11.96 -8.45 5.50
C TYR A 166 -10.97 -8.53 4.35
N LEU A 167 -11.44 -8.97 3.19
CA LEU A 167 -10.77 -8.69 1.92
C LEU A 167 -11.19 -7.30 1.48
N ILE A 168 -10.26 -6.50 1.03
CA ILE A 168 -10.53 -5.13 0.58
C ILE A 168 -10.00 -4.98 -0.84
N GLU A 169 -10.90 -4.64 -1.74
CA GLU A 169 -10.60 -4.35 -3.16
C GLU A 169 -10.90 -2.92 -3.49
N VAL A 170 -9.97 -2.26 -4.15
CA VAL A 170 -10.05 -0.85 -4.51
C VAL A 170 -10.13 -0.72 -6.03
N LYS A 171 -11.19 -0.14 -6.55
CA LYS A 171 -11.38 0.04 -7.99
C LYS A 171 -11.83 1.46 -8.33
N ALA A 172 -11.03 2.13 -9.15
CA ALA A 172 -11.39 3.46 -9.66
C ALA A 172 -12.57 3.41 -10.65
N GLY A 173 -12.84 2.26 -11.28
CA GLY A 173 -13.84 2.11 -12.33
C GLY A 173 -14.62 0.79 -12.25
N LYS A 174 -14.95 0.21 -13.42
CA LYS A 174 -15.79 -1.00 -13.57
C LYS A 174 -15.08 -2.34 -13.29
N GLY A 175 -13.85 -2.34 -12.79
CA GLY A 175 -13.10 -3.55 -12.50
C GLY A 175 -13.85 -4.54 -11.61
N THR A 176 -13.48 -5.81 -11.68
CA THR A 176 -14.04 -6.91 -10.86
C THR A 176 -13.07 -7.31 -9.76
N ALA A 177 -13.58 -7.85 -8.68
CA ALA A 177 -12.80 -8.38 -7.55
C ALA A 177 -12.70 -9.91 -7.60
N SER A 178 -12.38 -10.48 -8.77
CA SER A 178 -12.51 -11.93 -9.01
C SER A 178 -11.66 -12.78 -8.06
N THR A 179 -10.45 -12.35 -7.73
CA THR A 179 -9.57 -13.07 -6.79
C THR A 179 -10.14 -13.04 -5.38
N ALA A 180 -10.55 -11.87 -4.91
CA ALA A 180 -11.15 -11.70 -3.59
C ALA A 180 -12.47 -12.48 -3.47
N GLN A 181 -13.32 -12.47 -4.51
CA GLN A 181 -14.56 -13.27 -4.54
C GLN A 181 -14.29 -14.77 -4.46
N LYS A 182 -13.27 -15.27 -5.18
CA LYS A 182 -12.87 -16.69 -5.07
C LYS A 182 -12.36 -17.03 -3.67
N ALA A 183 -11.54 -16.18 -3.08
CA ALA A 183 -11.05 -16.40 -1.71
C ALA A 183 -12.19 -16.39 -0.69
N LEU A 184 -13.14 -15.45 -0.82
CA LEU A 184 -14.34 -15.37 0.02
C LEU A 184 -15.23 -16.63 -0.10
N ALA A 185 -15.48 -17.09 -1.33
CA ALA A 185 -16.27 -18.30 -1.59
C ALA A 185 -15.62 -19.58 -1.04
N GLN A 186 -14.31 -19.60 -0.89
CA GLN A 186 -13.53 -20.68 -0.29
C GLN A 186 -13.38 -20.57 1.25
N GLY A 187 -14.05 -19.59 1.87
CA GLY A 187 -13.99 -19.39 3.32
C GLY A 187 -12.64 -18.87 3.85
N LYS A 188 -11.82 -18.27 3.00
CA LYS A 188 -10.52 -17.71 3.40
C LYS A 188 -10.65 -16.36 4.13
N ALA A 189 -11.83 -15.76 4.07
CA ALA A 189 -12.21 -14.56 4.78
C ALA A 189 -13.72 -14.55 5.04
N ASP A 190 -14.17 -13.63 5.89
CA ASP A 190 -15.56 -13.52 6.31
C ASP A 190 -16.34 -12.53 5.47
N LYS A 191 -15.71 -11.43 5.07
CA LYS A 191 -16.33 -10.32 4.34
C LYS A 191 -15.43 -9.81 3.21
N LEU A 192 -16.06 -9.32 2.15
CA LEU A 192 -15.40 -8.55 1.09
C LEU A 192 -15.91 -7.12 1.13
N LEU A 193 -15.02 -6.17 1.40
CA LEU A 193 -15.27 -4.75 1.27
C LEU A 193 -14.77 -4.28 -0.09
N TYR A 194 -15.72 -3.87 -0.95
CA TYR A 194 -15.43 -3.44 -2.30
C TYR A 194 -15.53 -1.93 -2.40
N LEU A 195 -14.38 -1.26 -2.39
CA LEU A 195 -14.27 0.20 -2.41
C LEU A 195 -14.23 0.71 -3.85
N LYS A 196 -15.19 1.56 -4.21
CA LYS A 196 -15.32 2.12 -5.56
C LYS A 196 -15.34 3.64 -5.54
N GLY A 197 -14.73 4.25 -6.56
CA GLY A 197 -14.75 5.70 -6.73
C GLY A 197 -16.18 6.25 -6.97
N ALA A 198 -16.95 5.57 -7.83
CA ALA A 198 -18.34 5.96 -8.15
C ALA A 198 -19.27 4.76 -7.95
N THR A 199 -20.07 4.79 -6.89
CA THR A 199 -21.07 3.77 -6.57
C THR A 199 -22.13 4.35 -5.63
N LYS A 200 -23.32 3.76 -5.65
CA LYS A 200 -24.35 4.01 -4.61
C LYS A 200 -24.12 3.18 -3.35
N GLY A 201 -23.17 2.24 -3.40
CA GLY A 201 -22.98 1.27 -2.32
C GLY A 201 -24.03 0.17 -2.32
N GLY A 202 -23.93 -0.72 -1.34
CA GLY A 202 -24.87 -1.82 -1.10
C GLY A 202 -24.23 -3.05 -0.50
N ILE A 203 -25.06 -3.94 0.00
CA ILE A 203 -24.65 -5.21 0.61
C ILE A 203 -25.28 -6.34 -0.21
N ASP A 204 -24.45 -7.29 -0.61
CA ASP A 204 -24.87 -8.54 -1.26
C ASP A 204 -24.17 -9.72 -0.58
N GLY A 205 -24.91 -10.43 0.27
CA GLY A 205 -24.38 -11.50 1.09
C GLY A 205 -23.22 -11.04 1.98
N LYS A 206 -22.02 -11.60 1.73
CA LYS A 206 -20.78 -11.26 2.44
C LYS A 206 -19.99 -10.12 1.77
N THR A 207 -20.49 -9.56 0.66
CA THR A 207 -19.86 -8.48 -0.08
C THR A 207 -20.54 -7.17 0.23
N GLU A 208 -19.79 -6.22 0.71
CA GLU A 208 -20.23 -4.84 0.94
C GLU A 208 -19.52 -3.92 -0.04
N THR A 209 -20.28 -3.19 -0.85
CA THR A 209 -19.75 -2.17 -1.76
C THR A 209 -19.93 -0.81 -1.12
N LEU A 210 -18.85 -0.05 -1.05
CA LEU A 210 -18.82 1.25 -0.39
C LEU A 210 -18.15 2.29 -1.29
N PRO A 211 -18.69 3.53 -1.38
CA PRO A 211 -17.94 4.65 -1.92
C PRO A 211 -16.65 4.86 -1.12
N ILE A 212 -15.53 5.01 -1.82
CA ILE A 212 -14.21 5.05 -1.20
C ILE A 212 -14.07 6.15 -0.13
N TYR A 213 -14.73 7.31 -0.34
CA TYR A 213 -14.70 8.43 0.60
C TYR A 213 -15.43 8.16 1.93
N LEU A 214 -16.28 7.12 1.98
CA LEU A 214 -16.96 6.71 3.21
C LEU A 214 -16.12 5.75 4.06
N LEU A 215 -14.94 5.32 3.59
CA LEU A 215 -14.07 4.43 4.34
C LEU A 215 -13.70 5.00 5.72
N GLU A 216 -13.54 6.32 5.84
CA GLU A 216 -13.23 6.96 7.13
C GLU A 216 -14.32 6.77 8.20
N GLN A 217 -15.55 6.53 7.79
CA GLN A 217 -16.69 6.29 8.68
C GLN A 217 -16.99 4.80 8.88
N TYR A 218 -16.35 3.94 8.09
CA TYR A 218 -16.57 2.49 8.17
C TYR A 218 -16.04 1.93 9.48
N LYS A 219 -16.77 1.00 10.08
CA LYS A 219 -16.39 0.30 11.32
C LYS A 219 -16.05 -1.16 11.01
N PHE A 220 -14.88 -1.60 11.39
CA PHE A 220 -14.44 -2.98 11.29
C PHE A 220 -14.93 -3.78 12.51
N ASN A 221 -16.10 -4.42 12.36
CA ASN A 221 -16.75 -5.19 13.41
C ASN A 221 -16.72 -6.69 13.11
#